data_f87a4522d64d9775b61f0f173437b13d
#
_entry.id   f87a4522d64d9775b61f0f173437b13d
#
_cell.length_a   1.000
_cell.length_b   1.000
_cell.length_c   1.000
_cell.angle_alpha   90.00
_cell.angle_beta   90.00
_cell.angle_gamma   90.00
#
_symmetry.space_group_name_H-M   'P 1'
#
loop_
_entity.id
_entity.type
_entity.pdbx_description
1 polymer ?
#
loop_
_entity_poly.entity_id
_entity_poly.type
_entity_poly.pdbx_seq_one_letter_code
_entity_poly.pdbx_strand_id
1 'polypeptide(L)'
;MKRILQYILRIFSKIILRKYKPEIVAITGSVGKTSAKEAIYQVLGKYFRVRSNKRNYNNEIGVPLTILGIEGGGGSFLLWAKVFLKAIRIIISGGDYPEILVLEMGVDRPGDMAYLTGFVPVDAAVITAIGEFPTHLEFFPEKDELIGEKSILAKSVVKEGLVVLNYDDISVRMMADGLPEGIKTITYGFGEGASIQISNYNFYLSDLDKGDYGATFKLEYEGSIVPFRIEKMIGKQQVFAVAAAAGVGMGFGLNLVEISNAFKKMFNLPGRTNLIKGIKKSWVIDDTYNASPLATI
;
A
#
# COMPACT_ATOMS: atom_id res chain seq x y z
N MET A 1 16.29 2.56 25.26
CA MET A 1 14.89 3.00 25.26
C MET A 1 14.11 2.58 24.02
N LYS A 2 14.58 2.83 22.77
CA LYS A 2 13.86 2.47 21.52
C LYS A 2 13.48 0.98 21.46
N ARG A 3 14.40 0.04 21.75
CA ARG A 3 14.13 -1.41 21.73
C ARG A 3 13.05 -1.87 22.73
N ILE A 4 13.01 -1.27 23.91
CA ILE A 4 11.97 -1.57 24.92
C ILE A 4 10.61 -1.10 24.42
N LEU A 5 10.54 0.10 23.86
CA LEU A 5 9.32 0.65 23.27
C LEU A 5 8.79 -0.24 22.13
N GLN A 6 9.64 -0.65 21.22
CA GLN A 6 9.30 -1.58 20.12
C GLN A 6 8.74 -2.89 20.67
N TYR A 7 9.38 -3.46 21.68
CA TYR A 7 8.95 -4.70 22.31
C TYR A 7 7.55 -4.58 22.93
N ILE A 8 7.29 -3.51 23.69
CA ILE A 8 5.98 -3.25 24.32
C ILE A 8 4.90 -3.05 23.25
N LEU A 9 5.17 -2.24 22.24
CA LEU A 9 4.24 -1.99 21.14
C LEU A 9 3.91 -3.28 20.36
N ARG A 10 4.91 -4.13 20.14
CA ARG A 10 4.74 -5.45 19.51
C ARG A 10 3.82 -6.35 20.34
N ILE A 11 3.97 -6.38 21.67
CA ILE A 11 3.11 -7.17 22.55
C ILE A 11 1.67 -6.68 22.48
N PHE A 12 1.43 -5.37 22.61
CA PHE A 12 0.08 -4.82 22.53
C PHE A 12 -0.55 -5.10 21.16
N SER A 13 0.21 -4.96 20.08
CA SER A 13 -0.26 -5.29 18.73
C SER A 13 -0.68 -6.74 18.62
N LYS A 14 0.14 -7.69 19.11
CA LYS A 14 -0.21 -9.12 19.13
C LYS A 14 -1.51 -9.41 19.89
N ILE A 15 -1.70 -8.79 21.06
CA ILE A 15 -2.91 -8.98 21.86
C ILE A 15 -4.14 -8.47 21.12
N ILE A 16 -4.05 -7.28 20.51
CA ILE A 16 -5.14 -6.66 19.76
C ILE A 16 -5.47 -7.48 18.51
N LEU A 17 -4.47 -7.88 17.72
CA LEU A 17 -4.69 -8.69 16.54
C LEU A 17 -5.33 -10.04 16.86
N ARG A 18 -4.92 -10.69 17.96
CA ARG A 18 -5.55 -11.93 18.44
C ARG A 18 -6.99 -11.75 18.91
N LYS A 19 -7.29 -10.60 19.54
CA LYS A 19 -8.61 -10.28 20.06
C LYS A 19 -9.61 -9.97 18.95
N TYR A 20 -9.25 -9.08 18.04
CA TYR A 20 -10.17 -8.54 17.02
C TYR A 20 -10.11 -9.28 15.69
N LYS A 21 -9.01 -9.95 15.40
CA LYS A 21 -8.78 -10.74 14.19
C LYS A 21 -9.17 -9.99 12.90
N PRO A 22 -8.69 -8.74 12.71
CA PRO A 22 -8.94 -8.03 11.45
C PRO A 22 -8.22 -8.75 10.32
N GLU A 23 -8.75 -8.65 9.10
CA GLU A 23 -7.98 -9.01 7.92
C GLU A 23 -6.90 -7.97 7.64
N ILE A 24 -5.72 -8.42 7.22
CA ILE A 24 -4.56 -7.55 7.06
C ILE A 24 -4.06 -7.57 5.62
N VAL A 25 -4.13 -6.41 4.97
CA VAL A 25 -3.50 -6.13 3.69
C VAL A 25 -2.19 -5.41 3.95
N ALA A 26 -1.07 -6.05 3.66
CA ALA A 26 0.25 -5.47 3.83
C ALA A 26 0.88 -5.12 2.48
N ILE A 27 1.52 -3.95 2.39
CA ILE A 27 2.07 -3.41 1.13
C ILE A 27 3.55 -3.10 1.31
N THR A 28 4.38 -3.58 0.38
CA THR A 28 5.81 -3.20 0.28
C THR A 28 6.23 -2.96 -1.17
N GLY A 29 7.47 -2.55 -1.36
CA GLY A 29 8.12 -2.22 -2.63
C GLY A 29 9.11 -1.07 -2.44
N SER A 30 9.76 -0.62 -3.51
CA SER A 30 10.58 0.60 -3.49
C SER A 30 9.78 1.82 -3.95
N VAL A 31 8.97 1.67 -5.00
CA VAL A 31 8.16 2.73 -5.62
C VAL A 31 6.68 2.37 -5.55
N GLY A 32 5.82 3.36 -5.29
CA GLY A 32 4.36 3.21 -5.38
C GLY A 32 3.64 2.69 -4.13
N LYS A 33 4.35 2.30 -3.06
CA LYS A 33 3.75 1.78 -1.81
C LYS A 33 2.61 2.64 -1.26
N THR A 34 2.87 3.91 -1.03
CA THR A 34 1.88 4.81 -0.43
C THR A 34 0.70 5.06 -1.36
N SER A 35 0.94 5.17 -2.68
CA SER A 35 -0.14 5.30 -3.66
C SER A 35 -1.02 4.05 -3.71
N ALA A 36 -0.41 2.86 -3.70
CA ALA A 36 -1.14 1.60 -3.61
C ALA A 36 -1.93 1.48 -2.30
N LYS A 37 -1.32 1.83 -1.16
CA LYS A 37 -1.99 1.86 0.15
C LYS A 37 -3.24 2.74 0.14
N GLU A 38 -3.12 3.97 -0.37
CA GLU A 38 -4.27 4.89 -0.42
C GLU A 38 -5.34 4.43 -1.41
N ALA A 39 -4.94 3.86 -2.56
CA ALA A 39 -5.88 3.30 -3.52
C ALA A 39 -6.65 2.11 -2.91
N ILE A 40 -5.96 1.20 -2.23
CA ILE A 40 -6.57 0.06 -1.53
C ILE A 40 -7.49 0.55 -0.40
N TYR A 41 -7.04 1.52 0.38
CA TYR A 41 -7.85 2.13 1.43
C TYR A 41 -9.13 2.77 0.86
N GLN A 42 -9.05 3.45 -0.29
CA GLN A 42 -10.19 4.08 -0.96
C GLN A 42 -11.21 3.04 -1.45
N VAL A 43 -10.75 1.95 -2.06
CA VAL A 43 -11.61 0.87 -2.56
C VAL A 43 -12.28 0.14 -1.40
N LEU A 44 -11.49 -0.38 -0.47
CA LEU A 44 -12.03 -1.18 0.63
C LEU A 44 -12.85 -0.34 1.59
N GLY A 45 -12.45 0.91 1.85
CA GLY A 45 -13.14 1.83 2.75
C GLY A 45 -14.54 2.23 2.30
N LYS A 46 -14.90 1.96 1.04
CA LYS A 46 -16.27 2.16 0.55
C LYS A 46 -17.23 1.05 1.02
N TYR A 47 -16.71 -0.13 1.31
CA TYR A 47 -17.51 -1.33 1.59
C TYR A 47 -17.28 -1.91 2.98
N PHE A 48 -16.11 -1.61 3.59
CA PHE A 48 -15.66 -2.17 4.87
C PHE A 48 -15.20 -1.07 5.82
N ARG A 49 -15.12 -1.38 7.10
CA ARG A 49 -14.47 -0.51 8.09
C ARG A 49 -12.97 -0.73 8.05
N VAL A 50 -12.26 0.20 7.41
CA VAL A 50 -10.83 0.10 7.14
C VAL A 50 -10.03 1.10 7.97
N ARG A 51 -8.83 0.70 8.39
CA ARG A 51 -7.80 1.59 8.93
C ARG A 51 -6.51 1.39 8.16
N SER A 52 -5.82 2.50 7.86
CA SER A 52 -4.49 2.47 7.22
C SER A 52 -3.46 3.27 8.01
N ASN A 53 -2.18 3.06 7.70
CA ASN A 53 -1.10 3.88 8.25
C ASN A 53 -1.29 5.34 7.82
N LYS A 54 -1.10 6.23 8.79
CA LYS A 54 -0.96 7.66 8.52
C LYS A 54 0.49 7.97 8.15
N ARG A 55 0.71 8.75 7.09
CA ARG A 55 2.05 9.21 6.68
C ARG A 55 3.07 8.04 6.61
N ASN A 56 4.23 8.20 7.24
CA ASN A 56 5.37 7.27 7.22
C ASN A 56 5.34 6.25 8.39
N TYR A 57 4.17 5.87 8.88
CA TYR A 57 4.04 4.89 9.97
C TYR A 57 4.20 3.45 9.45
N ASN A 58 5.28 3.20 8.69
CA ASN A 58 5.53 1.95 7.98
C ASN A 58 6.66 1.09 8.57
N ASN A 59 7.17 1.45 9.74
CA ASN A 59 8.30 0.80 10.41
C ASN A 59 7.89 0.12 11.73
N GLU A 60 8.89 -0.37 12.49
CA GLU A 60 8.76 -1.12 13.74
C GLU A 60 8.04 -0.38 14.89
N ILE A 61 7.80 0.93 14.74
CA ILE A 61 6.99 1.74 15.67
C ILE A 61 5.67 2.14 15.01
N GLY A 62 5.71 2.56 13.75
CA GLY A 62 4.55 3.09 13.04
C GLY A 62 3.48 2.04 12.77
N VAL A 63 3.86 0.82 12.35
CA VAL A 63 2.94 -0.29 12.13
C VAL A 63 2.19 -0.66 13.42
N PRO A 64 2.84 -0.90 14.57
CA PRO A 64 2.15 -1.08 15.85
C PRO A 64 1.21 0.07 16.22
N LEU A 65 1.63 1.33 16.05
CA LEU A 65 0.77 2.48 16.36
C LEU A 65 -0.50 2.50 15.47
N THR A 66 -0.37 2.10 14.22
CA THR A 66 -1.52 1.96 13.31
C THR A 66 -2.47 0.85 13.78
N ILE A 67 -1.95 -0.31 14.17
CA ILE A 67 -2.74 -1.40 14.74
C ILE A 67 -3.50 -0.93 15.99
N LEU A 68 -2.82 -0.21 16.89
CA LEU A 68 -3.44 0.39 18.08
C LEU A 68 -4.44 1.53 17.72
N GLY A 69 -4.36 2.13 16.53
CA GLY A 69 -5.17 3.29 16.16
C GLY A 69 -4.83 4.54 16.95
N ILE A 70 -3.55 4.75 17.25
CA ILE A 70 -3.05 5.78 18.15
C ILE A 70 -1.88 6.50 17.46
N GLU A 71 -1.77 7.80 17.67
CA GLU A 71 -0.58 8.56 17.29
C GLU A 71 0.53 8.40 18.33
N GLY A 72 1.79 8.40 17.87
CA GLY A 72 2.94 8.21 18.76
C GLY A 72 3.18 9.38 19.70
N GLY A 73 3.83 9.11 20.81
CA GLY A 73 4.13 10.09 21.87
C GLY A 73 5.31 11.03 21.56
N GLY A 74 5.95 10.91 20.37
CA GLY A 74 7.14 11.71 20.06
C GLY A 74 8.24 11.55 21.09
N GLY A 75 8.84 12.66 21.55
CA GLY A 75 9.85 12.70 22.62
C GLY A 75 9.28 12.75 24.05
N SER A 76 7.95 12.75 24.22
CA SER A 76 7.31 12.94 25.53
C SER A 76 6.95 11.64 26.22
N PHE A 77 7.50 11.43 27.41
CA PHE A 77 7.14 10.28 28.28
C PHE A 77 5.66 10.25 28.64
N LEU A 78 5.07 11.42 28.97
CA LEU A 78 3.66 11.53 29.31
C LEU A 78 2.73 11.15 28.16
N LEU A 79 3.09 11.50 26.92
CA LEU A 79 2.33 11.10 25.75
C LEU A 79 2.41 9.60 25.50
N TRP A 80 3.58 8.99 25.74
CA TRP A 80 3.71 7.53 25.67
C TRP A 80 2.90 6.81 26.74
N ALA A 81 2.84 7.34 27.97
CA ALA A 81 1.96 6.80 29.00
C ALA A 81 0.48 6.84 28.56
N LYS A 82 0.02 7.94 27.92
CA LYS A 82 -1.34 8.02 27.34
C LYS A 82 -1.54 6.99 26.21
N VAL A 83 -0.54 6.76 25.36
CA VAL A 83 -0.57 5.73 24.30
C VAL A 83 -0.82 4.35 24.92
N PHE A 84 -0.08 4.00 25.97
CA PHE A 84 -0.22 2.69 26.63
C PHE A 84 -1.55 2.54 27.38
N LEU A 85 -2.03 3.57 28.07
CA LEU A 85 -3.34 3.56 28.72
C LEU A 85 -4.48 3.36 27.69
N LYS A 86 -4.38 4.03 26.52
CA LYS A 86 -5.36 3.86 25.46
C LYS A 86 -5.28 2.45 24.85
N ALA A 87 -4.08 1.89 24.69
CA ALA A 87 -3.90 0.51 24.23
C ALA A 87 -4.53 -0.50 25.20
N ILE A 88 -4.30 -0.33 26.51
CA ILE A 88 -4.93 -1.16 27.56
C ILE A 88 -6.46 -1.04 27.50
N ARG A 89 -6.99 0.18 27.34
CA ARG A 89 -8.43 0.40 27.20
C ARG A 89 -9.00 -0.36 25.99
N ILE A 90 -8.35 -0.32 24.82
CA ILE A 90 -8.77 -1.07 23.62
C ILE A 90 -8.77 -2.58 23.90
N ILE A 91 -7.77 -3.07 24.64
CA ILE A 91 -7.68 -4.49 25.00
C ILE A 91 -8.80 -4.90 25.94
N ILE A 92 -9.17 -4.05 26.91
CA ILE A 92 -10.17 -4.39 27.94
C ILE A 92 -11.61 -4.14 27.45
N SER A 93 -11.89 -2.98 26.84
CA SER A 93 -13.25 -2.46 26.66
C SER A 93 -14.07 -3.14 25.56
N GLY A 94 -13.50 -3.93 24.66
CA GLY A 94 -14.26 -4.50 23.55
C GLY A 94 -15.06 -3.41 22.82
N GLY A 95 -14.46 -2.75 21.85
CA GLY A 95 -15.11 -1.70 21.06
C GLY A 95 -15.08 -2.02 19.57
N ASP A 96 -15.65 -1.11 18.78
CA ASP A 96 -15.56 -1.17 17.33
C ASP A 96 -14.10 -1.09 16.88
N TYR A 97 -13.63 -2.18 16.30
CA TYR A 97 -12.31 -2.26 15.68
C TYR A 97 -12.48 -2.39 14.16
N PRO A 98 -11.56 -1.89 13.33
CA PRO A 98 -11.63 -2.08 11.89
C PRO A 98 -11.72 -3.56 11.50
N GLU A 99 -12.48 -3.83 10.44
CA GLU A 99 -12.55 -5.17 9.83
C GLU A 99 -11.27 -5.47 9.06
N ILE A 100 -10.70 -4.43 8.44
CA ILE A 100 -9.50 -4.54 7.63
C ILE A 100 -8.45 -3.51 8.07
N LEU A 101 -7.20 -3.96 8.17
CA LEU A 101 -6.04 -3.09 8.32
C LEU A 101 -5.23 -3.07 7.01
N VAL A 102 -5.01 -1.89 6.47
CA VAL A 102 -4.15 -1.68 5.28
C VAL A 102 -2.83 -1.10 5.77
N LEU A 103 -1.77 -1.91 5.76
CA LEU A 103 -0.49 -1.61 6.39
C LEU A 103 0.62 -1.48 5.35
N GLU A 104 1.12 -0.26 5.15
CA GLU A 104 2.38 -0.06 4.44
C GLU A 104 3.52 -0.53 5.34
N MET A 105 4.38 -1.43 4.82
CA MET A 105 5.55 -1.96 5.51
C MET A 105 6.82 -1.55 4.75
N GLY A 106 7.57 -0.62 5.34
CA GLY A 106 8.86 -0.16 4.85
C GLY A 106 9.98 -1.11 5.25
N VAL A 107 11.01 -1.16 4.42
CA VAL A 107 12.25 -1.89 4.68
C VAL A 107 13.39 -0.91 4.46
N ASP A 108 14.13 -0.64 5.52
CA ASP A 108 15.34 0.18 5.47
C ASP A 108 16.60 -0.70 5.62
N ARG A 109 16.50 -1.83 6.32
CA ARG A 109 17.63 -2.72 6.64
C ARG A 109 17.23 -4.19 6.58
N PRO A 110 18.19 -5.10 6.39
CA PRO A 110 17.97 -6.54 6.52
C PRO A 110 17.34 -6.89 7.88
N GLY A 111 16.30 -7.73 7.85
CA GLY A 111 15.55 -8.19 9.02
C GLY A 111 14.32 -7.35 9.39
N ASP A 112 14.11 -6.17 8.79
CA ASP A 112 12.96 -5.31 9.09
C ASP A 112 11.64 -5.99 8.72
N MET A 113 11.57 -6.62 7.53
CA MET A 113 10.36 -7.31 7.10
C MET A 113 10.08 -8.55 7.95
N ALA A 114 11.10 -9.34 8.26
CA ALA A 114 10.97 -10.50 9.13
C ALA A 114 10.49 -10.08 10.54
N TYR A 115 10.94 -8.93 11.05
CA TYR A 115 10.46 -8.39 12.32
C TYR A 115 8.96 -8.06 12.26
N LEU A 116 8.49 -7.37 11.22
CA LEU A 116 7.10 -6.95 11.07
C LEU A 116 6.18 -8.16 10.86
N THR A 117 6.51 -9.05 9.94
CA THR A 117 5.72 -10.26 9.64
C THR A 117 5.75 -11.28 10.81
N GLY A 118 6.76 -11.22 11.66
CA GLY A 118 6.86 -12.07 12.85
C GLY A 118 5.80 -11.80 13.94
N PHE A 119 4.96 -10.76 13.77
CA PHE A 119 3.86 -10.49 14.70
C PHE A 119 2.56 -10.04 14.03
N VAL A 120 2.61 -9.71 12.73
CA VAL A 120 1.44 -9.32 11.93
C VAL A 120 1.08 -10.51 11.04
N PRO A 121 -0.05 -11.19 11.25
CA PRO A 121 -0.56 -12.18 10.28
C PRO A 121 -1.01 -11.42 9.03
N VAL A 122 -0.54 -11.83 7.86
CA VAL A 122 -0.80 -11.15 6.59
C VAL A 122 -1.78 -11.98 5.77
N ASP A 123 -2.99 -11.49 5.56
CA ASP A 123 -4.01 -12.16 4.74
C ASP A 123 -3.83 -11.84 3.26
N ALA A 124 -3.43 -10.61 2.93
CA ALA A 124 -3.08 -10.21 1.57
C ALA A 124 -1.78 -9.41 1.55
N ALA A 125 -0.85 -9.76 0.67
CA ALA A 125 0.39 -9.02 0.42
C ALA A 125 0.35 -8.35 -0.94
N VAL A 126 0.78 -7.09 -1.00
CA VAL A 126 0.94 -6.34 -2.25
C VAL A 126 2.40 -5.95 -2.41
N ILE A 127 3.01 -6.39 -3.50
CA ILE A 127 4.38 -5.98 -3.86
C ILE A 127 4.27 -5.03 -5.05
N THR A 128 4.61 -3.76 -4.82
CA THR A 128 4.58 -2.73 -5.85
C THR A 128 5.80 -2.86 -6.77
N ALA A 129 6.45 -1.78 -7.16
CA ALA A 129 7.66 -1.87 -7.96
C ALA A 129 8.92 -1.80 -7.07
N ILE A 130 9.97 -2.54 -7.44
CA ILE A 130 11.31 -2.45 -6.87
C ILE A 130 12.18 -1.58 -7.78
N GLY A 131 12.09 -1.81 -9.10
CA GLY A 131 12.83 -1.08 -10.11
C GLY A 131 14.29 -1.51 -10.22
N GLU A 132 14.98 -0.91 -11.18
CA GLU A 132 16.39 -1.18 -11.44
C GLU A 132 17.30 -0.54 -10.38
N PHE A 133 16.97 0.68 -9.96
CA PHE A 133 17.68 1.48 -8.95
C PHE A 133 16.74 1.72 -7.76
N PRO A 134 16.58 0.74 -6.86
CA PRO A 134 15.66 0.86 -5.74
C PRO A 134 16.19 1.83 -4.66
N THR A 135 15.30 2.49 -3.95
CA THR A 135 15.62 3.24 -2.74
C THR A 135 16.14 2.31 -1.64
N HIS A 136 17.00 2.83 -0.76
CA HIS A 136 17.61 2.12 0.38
C HIS A 136 18.63 1.03 -0.02
N LEU A 137 19.09 1.01 -1.28
CA LEU A 137 20.12 0.07 -1.71
C LEU A 137 21.44 0.25 -0.94
N GLU A 138 21.73 1.46 -0.46
CA GLU A 138 22.93 1.77 0.34
C GLU A 138 23.04 0.97 1.65
N PHE A 139 21.92 0.39 2.14
CA PHE A 139 21.91 -0.44 3.36
C PHE A 139 21.97 -1.94 3.07
N PHE A 140 22.03 -2.31 1.81
CA PHE A 140 22.10 -3.72 1.36
C PHE A 140 23.36 -3.92 0.53
N PRO A 141 24.11 -5.02 0.74
CA PRO A 141 25.28 -5.35 -0.07
C PRO A 141 24.97 -5.45 -1.56
N GLU A 142 23.83 -6.08 -1.89
CA GLU A 142 23.40 -6.29 -3.26
C GLU A 142 21.87 -6.08 -3.41
N LYS A 143 21.45 -5.80 -4.64
CA LYS A 143 20.02 -5.64 -4.99
C LYS A 143 19.19 -6.88 -4.66
N ASP A 144 19.77 -8.06 -4.87
CA ASP A 144 19.08 -9.34 -4.63
C ASP A 144 18.74 -9.56 -3.16
N GLU A 145 19.55 -9.04 -2.24
CA GLU A 145 19.25 -9.08 -0.81
C GLU A 145 18.04 -8.18 -0.47
N LEU A 146 17.96 -7.00 -1.07
CA LEU A 146 16.79 -6.13 -0.93
C LEU A 146 15.52 -6.76 -1.52
N ILE A 147 15.63 -7.42 -2.68
CA ILE A 147 14.54 -8.20 -3.29
C ILE A 147 14.12 -9.34 -2.35
N GLY A 148 15.11 -10.08 -1.83
CA GLY A 148 14.90 -11.15 -0.85
C GLY A 148 14.16 -10.67 0.38
N GLU A 149 14.60 -9.56 0.98
CA GLU A 149 13.96 -8.95 2.14
C GLU A 149 12.49 -8.58 1.88
N LYS A 150 12.20 -7.96 0.72
CA LYS A 150 10.82 -7.62 0.35
C LYS A 150 9.96 -8.86 0.04
N SER A 151 10.56 -9.92 -0.50
CA SER A 151 9.88 -11.18 -0.79
C SER A 151 9.38 -11.90 0.48
N ILE A 152 9.99 -11.62 1.65
CA ILE A 152 9.53 -12.14 2.93
C ILE A 152 8.06 -11.81 3.16
N LEU A 153 7.60 -10.61 2.77
CA LEU A 153 6.20 -10.24 2.91
C LEU A 153 5.28 -11.19 2.11
N ALA A 154 5.57 -11.42 0.84
CA ALA A 154 4.77 -12.30 0.00
C ALA A 154 4.78 -13.75 0.53
N LYS A 155 5.93 -14.22 1.03
CA LYS A 155 6.08 -15.57 1.63
C LYS A 155 5.44 -15.73 3.00
N SER A 156 5.16 -14.62 3.70
CA SER A 156 4.55 -14.62 5.03
C SER A 156 3.02 -14.60 5.04
N VAL A 157 2.41 -14.60 3.85
CA VAL A 157 0.95 -14.65 3.70
C VAL A 157 0.42 -15.95 4.28
N VAL A 158 -0.69 -15.86 5.00
CA VAL A 158 -1.36 -17.03 5.59
C VAL A 158 -1.80 -18.02 4.51
N LYS A 159 -1.99 -19.28 4.88
CA LYS A 159 -2.50 -20.29 3.96
C LYS A 159 -3.83 -19.85 3.34
N GLU A 160 -3.97 -20.04 2.02
CA GLU A 160 -5.15 -19.61 1.25
C GLU A 160 -5.30 -18.06 1.13
N GLY A 161 -4.29 -17.31 1.58
CA GLY A 161 -4.27 -15.86 1.42
C GLY A 161 -3.93 -15.40 -0.01
N LEU A 162 -3.78 -14.10 -0.18
CA LEU A 162 -3.63 -13.44 -1.48
C LEU A 162 -2.27 -12.77 -1.62
N VAL A 163 -1.62 -12.92 -2.76
CA VAL A 163 -0.45 -12.11 -3.15
C VAL A 163 -0.76 -11.36 -4.45
N VAL A 164 -0.59 -10.05 -4.43
CA VAL A 164 -0.80 -9.15 -5.57
C VAL A 164 0.55 -8.58 -6.01
N LEU A 165 0.98 -8.91 -7.23
CA LEU A 165 2.31 -8.61 -7.75
C LEU A 165 2.26 -7.69 -8.98
N ASN A 166 3.16 -6.72 -9.04
CA ASN A 166 3.38 -5.93 -10.26
C ASN A 166 4.04 -6.79 -11.33
N TYR A 167 3.31 -7.07 -12.40
CA TYR A 167 3.75 -7.90 -13.53
C TYR A 167 4.87 -7.26 -14.34
N ASP A 168 4.86 -5.92 -14.45
CA ASP A 168 5.80 -5.17 -15.29
C ASP A 168 7.19 -5.02 -14.63
N ASP A 169 7.30 -5.32 -13.33
CA ASP A 169 8.57 -5.40 -12.63
C ASP A 169 9.03 -6.88 -12.59
N ILE A 170 10.10 -7.18 -13.33
CA ILE A 170 10.62 -8.54 -13.45
C ILE A 170 10.97 -9.13 -12.08
N SER A 171 11.65 -8.34 -11.22
CA SER A 171 12.04 -8.79 -9.87
C SER A 171 10.83 -9.14 -9.01
N VAL A 172 9.75 -8.39 -9.16
CA VAL A 172 8.49 -8.64 -8.43
C VAL A 172 7.75 -9.83 -9.02
N ARG A 173 7.66 -9.91 -10.35
CA ARG A 173 6.98 -11.03 -11.03
C ARG A 173 7.60 -12.38 -10.68
N MET A 174 8.93 -12.46 -10.63
CA MET A 174 9.65 -13.69 -10.28
C MET A 174 9.41 -14.15 -8.82
N MET A 175 8.88 -13.31 -7.96
CA MET A 175 8.53 -13.72 -6.60
C MET A 175 7.40 -14.76 -6.57
N ALA A 176 6.58 -14.83 -7.64
CA ALA A 176 5.50 -15.80 -7.75
C ALA A 176 6.01 -17.25 -7.67
N ASP A 177 7.18 -17.54 -8.27
CA ASP A 177 7.77 -18.88 -8.32
C ASP A 177 8.21 -19.41 -6.95
N GLY A 178 8.41 -18.50 -5.98
CA GLY A 178 8.88 -18.84 -4.64
C GLY A 178 7.80 -18.79 -3.55
N LEU A 179 6.53 -18.66 -3.93
CA LEU A 179 5.43 -18.61 -2.96
C LEU A 179 5.08 -20.00 -2.41
N PRO A 180 4.61 -20.08 -1.15
CA PRO A 180 4.08 -21.30 -0.59
C PRO A 180 2.89 -21.84 -1.40
N GLU A 181 2.73 -23.16 -1.38
CA GLU A 181 1.60 -23.82 -2.05
C GLU A 181 0.24 -23.37 -1.46
N GLY A 182 -0.76 -23.18 -2.33
CA GLY A 182 -2.10 -22.77 -1.94
C GLY A 182 -2.31 -21.26 -1.82
N ILE A 183 -1.29 -20.44 -2.09
CA ILE A 183 -1.42 -18.99 -2.12
C ILE A 183 -2.06 -18.53 -3.45
N LYS A 184 -3.15 -17.77 -3.37
CA LYS A 184 -3.74 -17.13 -4.55
C LYS A 184 -2.85 -15.99 -5.02
N THR A 185 -2.48 -16.00 -6.30
CA THR A 185 -1.65 -14.93 -6.88
C THR A 185 -2.44 -14.19 -7.97
N ILE A 186 -2.45 -12.86 -7.87
CA ILE A 186 -2.99 -11.96 -8.90
C ILE A 186 -1.85 -11.04 -9.33
N THR A 187 -1.57 -10.97 -10.62
CA THR A 187 -0.60 -10.02 -11.17
C THR A 187 -1.33 -8.85 -11.83
N TYR A 188 -0.72 -7.66 -11.86
CA TYR A 188 -1.29 -6.48 -12.50
C TYR A 188 -0.22 -5.72 -13.27
N GLY A 189 -0.58 -5.14 -14.41
CA GLY A 189 0.35 -4.37 -15.24
C GLY A 189 -0.17 -4.05 -16.62
N PHE A 190 0.66 -3.34 -17.40
CA PHE A 190 0.43 -3.09 -18.84
C PHE A 190 0.92 -4.26 -19.69
N GLY A 191 1.87 -5.06 -19.19
CA GLY A 191 2.44 -6.19 -19.92
C GLY A 191 1.40 -7.26 -20.24
N GLU A 192 1.49 -7.83 -21.45
CA GLU A 192 0.64 -8.95 -21.87
C GLU A 192 0.89 -10.16 -20.97
N GLY A 193 -0.19 -10.72 -20.41
CA GLY A 193 -0.13 -11.85 -19.47
C GLY A 193 -0.28 -11.46 -17.99
N ALA A 194 -0.43 -10.17 -17.65
CA ALA A 194 -0.89 -9.77 -16.33
C ALA A 194 -2.32 -10.28 -16.09
N SER A 195 -2.61 -10.81 -14.89
CA SER A 195 -3.97 -11.24 -14.52
C SER A 195 -4.96 -10.08 -14.63
N ILE A 196 -4.55 -8.90 -14.13
CA ILE A 196 -5.27 -7.64 -14.34
C ILE A 196 -4.49 -6.85 -15.39
N GLN A 197 -4.96 -6.89 -16.63
CA GLN A 197 -4.37 -6.18 -17.74
C GLN A 197 -4.82 -4.72 -17.75
N ILE A 198 -3.85 -3.80 -17.78
CA ILE A 198 -4.11 -2.38 -17.99
C ILE A 198 -3.99 -2.08 -19.49
N SER A 199 -4.99 -1.46 -20.07
CA SER A 199 -4.98 -1.09 -21.48
C SER A 199 -5.60 0.29 -21.74
N ASN A 200 -5.38 0.83 -22.94
CA ASN A 200 -6.00 2.07 -23.43
C ASN A 200 -5.82 3.27 -22.47
N TYR A 201 -4.62 3.39 -21.87
CA TYR A 201 -4.30 4.56 -21.04
C TYR A 201 -4.22 5.82 -21.88
N ASN A 202 -5.02 6.83 -21.53
CA ASN A 202 -4.99 8.15 -22.11
C ASN A 202 -5.10 9.21 -21.00
N PHE A 203 -4.21 10.19 -21.05
CA PHE A 203 -4.35 11.41 -20.26
C PHE A 203 -5.25 12.39 -21.00
N TYR A 204 -6.21 12.97 -20.31
CA TYR A 204 -7.06 14.02 -20.86
C TYR A 204 -6.89 15.32 -20.08
N LEU A 205 -6.96 16.44 -20.80
CA LEU A 205 -6.85 17.79 -20.29
C LEU A 205 -7.82 18.67 -21.05
N SER A 206 -8.96 18.99 -20.43
CA SER A 206 -9.98 19.85 -21.03
C SER A 206 -9.91 21.27 -20.49
N ASP A 207 -9.86 21.45 -19.17
CA ASP A 207 -9.80 22.76 -18.54
C ASP A 207 -9.09 22.69 -17.18
N LEU A 208 -7.83 23.15 -17.13
CA LEU A 208 -7.02 23.16 -15.91
C LEU A 208 -7.59 24.06 -14.82
N ASP A 209 -8.15 25.21 -15.19
CA ASP A 209 -8.68 26.15 -14.21
C ASP A 209 -9.93 25.62 -13.50
N LYS A 210 -10.71 24.78 -14.18
CA LYS A 210 -11.84 24.07 -13.59
C LYS A 210 -11.44 22.71 -12.96
N GLY A 211 -10.20 22.30 -13.16
CA GLY A 211 -9.71 20.99 -12.70
C GLY A 211 -10.26 19.83 -13.50
N ASP A 212 -10.65 20.05 -14.76
CA ASP A 212 -11.09 19.01 -15.71
C ASP A 212 -9.89 18.42 -16.44
N TYR A 213 -9.18 17.58 -15.73
CA TYR A 213 -8.07 16.76 -16.23
C TYR A 213 -8.05 15.41 -15.48
N GLY A 214 -7.38 14.43 -16.06
CA GLY A 214 -7.27 13.11 -15.45
C GLY A 214 -6.82 12.05 -16.43
N ALA A 215 -7.10 10.81 -16.10
CA ALA A 215 -6.77 9.67 -16.94
C ALA A 215 -7.98 8.77 -17.20
N THR A 216 -7.99 8.18 -18.39
CA THR A 216 -8.87 7.08 -18.77
C THR A 216 -8.03 5.86 -19.11
N PHE A 217 -8.48 4.69 -18.72
CA PHE A 217 -7.87 3.40 -19.05
C PHE A 217 -8.91 2.29 -18.87
N LYS A 218 -8.54 1.08 -19.26
CA LYS A 218 -9.37 -0.11 -19.04
C LYS A 218 -8.60 -1.07 -18.14
N LEU A 219 -9.33 -1.74 -17.25
CA LEU A 219 -8.84 -2.95 -16.57
C LEU A 219 -9.60 -4.14 -17.11
N GLU A 220 -8.87 -5.19 -17.45
CA GLU A 220 -9.40 -6.47 -17.87
C GLU A 220 -8.97 -7.56 -16.89
N TYR A 221 -9.93 -8.38 -16.48
CA TYR A 221 -9.69 -9.54 -15.61
C TYR A 221 -10.72 -10.63 -15.91
N GLU A 222 -10.24 -11.85 -16.20
CA GLU A 222 -11.08 -13.02 -16.51
C GLU A 222 -12.17 -12.72 -17.56
N GLY A 223 -11.80 -12.00 -18.63
CA GLY A 223 -12.70 -11.64 -19.73
C GLY A 223 -13.64 -10.47 -19.44
N SER A 224 -13.69 -9.95 -18.22
CA SER A 224 -14.42 -8.73 -17.89
C SER A 224 -13.58 -7.50 -18.17
N ILE A 225 -14.06 -6.57 -18.98
CA ILE A 225 -13.38 -5.31 -19.33
C ILE A 225 -14.18 -4.14 -18.78
N VAL A 226 -13.59 -3.36 -17.89
CA VAL A 226 -14.26 -2.19 -17.28
C VAL A 226 -13.45 -0.93 -17.54
N PRO A 227 -14.06 0.13 -18.10
CA PRO A 227 -13.40 1.42 -18.26
C PRO A 227 -13.33 2.18 -16.92
N PHE A 228 -12.20 2.83 -16.70
CA PHE A 228 -11.97 3.76 -15.61
C PHE A 228 -11.79 5.16 -16.16
N ARG A 229 -12.44 6.12 -15.54
CA ARG A 229 -12.19 7.55 -15.72
C ARG A 229 -11.97 8.17 -14.35
N ILE A 230 -10.75 8.64 -14.11
CA ILE A 230 -10.35 9.15 -12.81
C ILE A 230 -9.90 10.59 -12.96
N GLU A 231 -10.64 11.49 -12.32
CA GLU A 231 -10.33 12.92 -12.31
C GLU A 231 -9.07 13.19 -11.47
N LYS A 232 -8.33 14.21 -11.88
CA LYS A 232 -7.10 14.70 -11.20
C LYS A 232 -5.97 13.67 -11.09
N MET A 233 -6.00 12.62 -11.93
CA MET A 233 -4.95 11.64 -12.04
C MET A 233 -3.93 12.09 -13.08
N ILE A 234 -2.64 12.11 -12.70
CA ILE A 234 -1.53 12.39 -13.59
C ILE A 234 -0.51 11.26 -13.48
N GLY A 235 -0.07 10.76 -14.65
CA GLY A 235 0.99 9.76 -14.75
C GLY A 235 0.53 8.31 -14.60
N LYS A 236 1.24 7.43 -15.30
CA LYS A 236 1.00 5.98 -15.32
C LYS A 236 1.19 5.33 -13.95
N GLN A 237 2.06 5.91 -13.10
CA GLN A 237 2.35 5.34 -11.78
C GLN A 237 1.11 5.25 -10.90
N GLN A 238 0.18 6.17 -11.05
CA GLN A 238 -1.07 6.12 -10.31
C GLN A 238 -2.04 5.04 -10.84
N VAL A 239 -1.96 4.70 -12.14
CA VAL A 239 -2.74 3.60 -12.71
C VAL A 239 -2.33 2.27 -12.12
N PHE A 240 -1.03 2.04 -11.89
CA PHE A 240 -0.54 0.84 -11.17
C PHE A 240 -1.12 0.74 -9.76
N ALA A 241 -1.25 1.86 -9.05
CA ALA A 241 -1.85 1.86 -7.72
C ALA A 241 -3.33 1.45 -7.75
N VAL A 242 -4.08 1.92 -8.76
CA VAL A 242 -5.49 1.53 -8.98
C VAL A 242 -5.59 0.05 -9.35
N ALA A 243 -4.72 -0.46 -10.22
CA ALA A 243 -4.71 -1.86 -10.61
C ALA A 243 -4.32 -2.79 -9.43
N ALA A 244 -3.36 -2.39 -8.60
CA ALA A 244 -3.03 -3.10 -7.36
C ALA A 244 -4.24 -3.14 -6.41
N ALA A 245 -4.95 -2.02 -6.26
CA ALA A 245 -6.16 -1.95 -5.45
C ALA A 245 -7.30 -2.79 -6.03
N ALA A 246 -7.38 -2.92 -7.37
CA ALA A 246 -8.32 -3.83 -8.01
C ALA A 246 -8.02 -5.29 -7.65
N GLY A 247 -6.75 -5.70 -7.68
CA GLY A 247 -6.34 -7.05 -7.28
C GLY A 247 -6.72 -7.38 -5.84
N VAL A 248 -6.49 -6.45 -4.92
CA VAL A 248 -6.91 -6.61 -3.53
C VAL A 248 -8.44 -6.63 -3.43
N GLY A 249 -9.14 -5.67 -4.04
CA GLY A 249 -10.61 -5.59 -4.00
C GLY A 249 -11.28 -6.87 -4.48
N MET A 250 -10.78 -7.47 -5.58
CA MET A 250 -11.28 -8.75 -6.08
C MET A 250 -10.99 -9.91 -5.12
N GLY A 251 -9.83 -9.90 -4.46
CA GLY A 251 -9.53 -10.86 -3.41
C GLY A 251 -10.50 -10.78 -2.24
N PHE A 252 -11.05 -9.60 -1.97
CA PHE A 252 -12.08 -9.34 -0.96
C PHE A 252 -13.52 -9.43 -1.50
N GLY A 253 -13.71 -10.03 -2.68
CA GLY A 253 -15.04 -10.33 -3.25
C GLY A 253 -15.69 -9.18 -4.01
N LEU A 254 -14.99 -8.06 -4.24
CA LEU A 254 -15.52 -6.98 -5.07
C LEU A 254 -15.31 -7.29 -6.56
N ASN A 255 -16.21 -6.83 -7.41
CA ASN A 255 -16.03 -6.90 -8.86
C ASN A 255 -15.44 -5.59 -9.43
N LEU A 256 -14.95 -5.62 -10.68
CA LEU A 256 -14.33 -4.47 -11.33
C LEU A 256 -15.24 -3.23 -11.42
N VAL A 257 -16.56 -3.41 -11.52
CA VAL A 257 -17.52 -2.29 -11.58
C VAL A 257 -17.63 -1.60 -10.23
N GLU A 258 -17.70 -2.36 -9.15
CA GLU A 258 -17.69 -1.83 -7.78
C GLU A 258 -16.40 -1.08 -7.49
N ILE A 259 -15.26 -1.63 -7.92
CA ILE A 259 -13.95 -1.01 -7.79
C ILE A 259 -13.88 0.29 -8.61
N SER A 260 -14.32 0.28 -9.88
CA SER A 260 -14.38 1.49 -10.71
C SER A 260 -15.23 2.59 -10.05
N ASN A 261 -16.35 2.24 -9.47
CA ASN A 261 -17.21 3.16 -8.74
C ASN A 261 -16.56 3.77 -7.48
N ALA A 262 -15.53 3.14 -6.93
CA ALA A 262 -14.76 3.71 -5.82
C ALA A 262 -13.78 4.80 -6.29
N PHE A 263 -13.38 4.79 -7.56
CA PHE A 263 -12.40 5.71 -8.13
C PHE A 263 -13.02 6.80 -9.02
N LYS A 264 -13.97 7.57 -8.52
CA LYS A 264 -14.44 8.76 -9.26
C LYS A 264 -13.42 9.88 -9.27
N LYS A 265 -12.66 10.01 -8.18
CA LYS A 265 -11.61 11.01 -7.98
C LYS A 265 -10.36 10.32 -7.44
N MET A 266 -9.18 10.75 -7.88
CA MET A 266 -7.94 10.32 -7.27
C MET A 266 -7.76 10.97 -5.90
N PHE A 267 -7.26 10.21 -4.94
CA PHE A 267 -6.80 10.75 -3.66
C PHE A 267 -5.59 11.67 -3.92
N ASN A 268 -5.57 12.80 -3.24
CA ASN A 268 -4.49 13.77 -3.39
C ASN A 268 -3.41 13.51 -2.33
N LEU A 269 -2.24 13.06 -2.77
CA LEU A 269 -1.07 12.88 -1.91
C LEU A 269 -0.10 14.04 -2.15
N PRO A 270 0.14 14.90 -1.15
CA PRO A 270 1.10 15.99 -1.29
C PRO A 270 2.47 15.50 -1.79
N GLY A 271 3.04 16.22 -2.75
CA GLY A 271 4.34 15.90 -3.32
C GLY A 271 4.36 14.66 -4.23
N ARG A 272 3.21 14.18 -4.70
CA ARG A 272 3.13 13.00 -5.58
C ARG A 272 2.30 13.32 -6.81
N THR A 273 2.97 13.88 -7.80
CA THR A 273 2.42 14.23 -9.12
C THR A 273 1.13 15.05 -9.01
N ASN A 274 1.14 16.06 -8.13
CA ASN A 274 0.01 16.98 -7.96
C ASN A 274 0.15 18.20 -8.85
N LEU A 275 -0.96 18.67 -9.40
CA LEU A 275 -1.00 19.92 -10.15
C LEU A 275 -1.33 21.07 -9.20
N ILE A 276 -0.42 22.03 -9.09
CA ILE A 276 -0.53 23.20 -8.21
C ILE A 276 -0.55 24.46 -9.08
N LYS A 277 -1.46 25.38 -8.76
CA LYS A 277 -1.53 26.68 -9.43
C LYS A 277 -0.34 27.54 -9.00
N GLY A 278 0.49 27.91 -9.95
CA GLY A 278 1.66 28.79 -9.75
C GLY A 278 1.35 30.28 -9.96
N ILE A 279 2.38 31.11 -9.94
CA ILE A 279 2.31 32.54 -10.25
C ILE A 279 2.14 32.76 -11.77
N LYS A 280 1.67 33.94 -12.18
CA LYS A 280 1.53 34.33 -13.60
C LYS A 280 0.74 33.33 -14.45
N LYS A 281 -0.30 32.70 -13.87
CA LYS A 281 -1.13 31.67 -14.52
C LYS A 281 -0.37 30.40 -14.94
N SER A 282 0.80 30.14 -14.35
CA SER A 282 1.51 28.87 -14.57
C SER A 282 0.89 27.72 -13.75
N TRP A 283 1.18 26.51 -14.17
CA TRP A 283 0.88 25.29 -13.43
C TRP A 283 2.19 24.56 -13.11
N VAL A 284 2.28 24.01 -11.92
CA VAL A 284 3.45 23.28 -11.43
C VAL A 284 3.01 21.87 -11.11
N ILE A 285 3.76 20.90 -11.62
CA ILE A 285 3.61 19.50 -11.20
C ILE A 285 4.49 19.30 -9.97
N ASP A 286 3.83 19.09 -8.81
CA ASP A 286 4.51 18.82 -7.55
C ASP A 286 4.73 17.31 -7.38
N ASP A 287 5.97 16.87 -7.55
CA ASP A 287 6.43 15.50 -7.28
C ASP A 287 7.65 15.50 -6.35
N THR A 288 7.58 16.33 -5.31
CA THR A 288 8.70 16.68 -4.43
C THR A 288 8.88 15.73 -3.25
N TYR A 289 7.98 14.78 -3.01
CA TYR A 289 8.05 13.91 -1.85
C TYR A 289 9.27 12.98 -1.89
N ASN A 290 9.49 12.34 -3.01
CA ASN A 290 10.65 11.47 -3.24
C ASN A 290 10.82 11.24 -4.74
N ALA A 291 12.06 11.26 -5.22
CA ALA A 291 12.38 11.01 -6.61
C ALA A 291 13.12 9.68 -6.77
N SER A 292 12.68 8.89 -7.75
CA SER A 292 13.43 7.73 -8.22
C SER A 292 13.34 7.67 -9.74
N PRO A 293 14.32 7.10 -10.46
CA PRO A 293 14.27 7.00 -11.92
C PRO A 293 12.95 6.40 -12.41
N LEU A 294 12.50 5.31 -11.82
CA LEU A 294 11.27 4.61 -12.19
C LEU A 294 10.00 5.44 -11.95
N ALA A 295 10.01 6.36 -10.97
CA ALA A 295 8.84 7.19 -10.68
C ALA A 295 8.80 8.45 -11.54
N THR A 296 9.93 8.87 -12.13
CA THR A 296 10.07 10.15 -12.84
C THR A 296 9.97 9.99 -14.36
N ILE A 297 10.32 8.82 -14.89
CA ILE A 297 10.22 8.45 -16.32
C ILE A 297 8.83 7.88 -16.61
#